data_f126377aa393f05d0806ebe88745d8f1
#
_entry.id   f126377aa393f05d0806ebe88745d8f1
#
_cell.length_a   1.000
_cell.length_b   1.000
_cell.length_c   1.000
_cell.angle_alpha   90.00
_cell.angle_beta   90.00
_cell.angle_gamma   90.00
#
_symmetry.space_group_name_H-M   'P 1'
#
loop_
_entity.id
_entity.type
_entity.pdbx_description
1 polymer ?
#
loop_
_entity_poly.entity_id
_entity_poly.type
_entity_poly.pdbx_seq_one_letter_code
_entity_poly.pdbx_strand_id
1 'polypeptide(L)' 'MKQNRIFLDSYVLQQDMRIRMPKAILENVNAIKGKTRFDVFYDAEEDVIVLKKQERKEEDK' A
#
# COMPACT_ATOMS: atom_id res chain seq x y z
N MET A 1 10.90 -16.18 -6.19
CA MET A 1 11.34 -15.21 -5.81
C MET A 1 11.09 -14.83 -4.49
N LYS A 2 11.92 -14.33 -3.87
CA LYS A 2 11.80 -13.99 -2.63
C LYS A 2 11.27 -12.71 -2.40
N GLN A 3 10.44 -12.50 -1.47
CA GLN A 3 9.92 -11.25 -1.19
C GLN A 3 10.57 -10.71 -0.01
N ASN A 4 11.01 -9.51 -0.03
CA ASN A 4 11.61 -8.87 1.10
C ASN A 4 10.57 -8.12 1.85
N ARG A 5 9.82 -8.81 2.65
CA ARG A 5 8.78 -8.18 3.41
C ARG A 5 9.28 -7.79 4.77
N ILE A 6 9.00 -6.58 5.16
CA ILE A 6 9.38 -6.08 6.46
C ILE A 6 8.12 -5.84 7.25
N PHE A 7 7.99 -6.46 8.40
CA PHE A 7 6.81 -6.28 9.23
C PHE A 7 6.85 -4.89 9.85
N LEU A 8 5.78 -4.15 9.68
CA LEU A 8 5.70 -2.81 10.24
C LEU A 8 4.74 -2.74 11.41
N ASP A 9 3.57 -3.28 11.25
CA ASP A 9 2.60 -3.23 12.33
C ASP A 9 1.36 -4.00 11.93
N SER A 10 0.43 -4.12 12.85
CA SER A 10 -0.81 -4.81 12.59
C SER A 10 -1.97 -3.88 12.88
N TYR A 11 -2.99 -3.93 12.04
CA TYR A 11 -4.14 -3.08 12.24
C TYR A 11 -5.41 -3.88 12.01
N VAL A 12 -6.45 -3.50 12.70
CA VAL A 12 -7.72 -4.19 12.60
C VAL A 12 -8.54 -3.58 11.48
N LEU A 13 -9.18 -4.43 10.70
CA LEU A 13 -10.09 -3.94 9.68
C LEU A 13 -11.32 -3.42 10.41
N GLN A 14 -11.62 -2.15 10.22
CA GLN A 14 -12.70 -1.51 10.92
C GLN A 14 -14.04 -1.86 10.32
N GLN A 15 -15.10 -1.61 11.06
CA GLN A 15 -16.43 -1.99 10.62
C GLN A 15 -16.83 -1.32 9.32
N ASP A 16 -16.29 -0.15 9.03
CA ASP A 16 -16.61 0.53 7.79
C ASP A 16 -15.66 0.07 6.68
N MET A 17 -14.98 -1.06 6.91
CA MET A 17 -14.11 -1.67 5.91
C MET A 17 -12.89 -0.84 5.59
N ARG A 18 -12.39 -0.13 6.56
CA ARG A 18 -11.18 0.66 6.36
C ARG A 18 -10.07 0.20 7.26
N ILE A 19 -8.87 0.40 6.81
CA ILE A 19 -7.70 0.17 7.61
C ILE A 19 -6.96 1.49 7.64
N ARG A 20 -6.63 1.96 8.83
CA ARG A 20 -5.94 3.19 8.94
C ARG A 20 -4.49 3.01 8.54
N MET A 21 -3.97 3.92 7.76
CA MET A 21 -2.60 3.85 7.34
C MET A 21 -1.82 4.95 8.03
N PRO A 22 -1.03 4.61 9.03
CA PRO A 22 -0.28 5.60 9.78
C PRO A 22 0.72 6.34 8.93
N LYS A 23 0.99 7.57 9.35
CA LYS A 23 1.91 8.40 8.64
C LYS A 23 3.29 7.78 8.48
N ALA A 24 3.77 7.10 9.49
CA ALA A 24 5.09 6.49 9.42
C ALA A 24 5.19 5.46 8.30
N ILE A 25 4.11 4.71 8.09
CA ILE A 25 4.12 3.72 7.04
C ILE A 25 4.08 4.39 5.67
N LEU A 26 3.31 5.46 5.57
CA LEU A 26 3.24 6.18 4.31
C LEU A 26 4.57 6.83 3.97
N GLU A 27 5.31 7.24 4.96
CA GLU A 27 6.62 7.81 4.72
C GLU A 27 7.61 6.79 4.19
N ASN A 28 7.42 5.54 4.57
CA ASN A 28 8.29 4.50 4.07
C ASN A 28 8.21 4.36 2.56
N VAL A 29 7.07 4.66 1.98
CA VAL A 29 6.92 4.54 0.54
C VAL A 29 6.84 5.90 -0.13
N ASN A 30 7.14 6.96 0.60
CA ASN A 30 7.12 8.30 0.07
C ASN A 30 5.75 8.65 -0.54
N ALA A 31 4.70 8.29 0.16
CA ALA A 31 3.36 8.60 -0.31
C ALA A 31 2.96 10.00 0.13
N ILE A 32 2.25 10.70 -0.72
CA ILE A 32 1.83 12.04 -0.44
C ILE A 32 0.32 12.08 -0.30
N LYS A 33 -0.12 12.53 0.85
CA LYS A 33 -1.51 12.60 1.15
C LYS A 33 -2.27 13.42 0.12
N GLY A 34 -3.34 12.86 -0.37
CA GLY A 34 -4.15 13.55 -1.36
C GLY A 34 -3.64 13.46 -2.79
N LYS A 35 -2.47 12.90 -2.99
CA LYS A 35 -1.93 12.79 -4.33
C LYS A 35 -1.55 11.40 -4.76
N THR A 36 -0.91 10.66 -3.89
CA THR A 36 -0.44 9.33 -4.24
C THR A 36 -1.62 8.36 -4.40
N ARG A 37 -1.59 7.58 -5.44
CA ARG A 37 -2.62 6.58 -5.67
C ARG A 37 -2.00 5.22 -5.54
N PHE A 38 -2.78 4.27 -5.07
CA PHE A 38 -2.30 2.90 -4.94
C PHE A 38 -3.15 1.99 -5.79
N ASP A 39 -2.48 1.06 -6.46
CA ASP A 39 -3.17 0.02 -7.18
C ASP A 39 -3.29 -1.14 -6.20
N VAL A 40 -4.43 -1.76 -6.18
CA VAL A 40 -4.68 -2.84 -5.24
C VAL A 40 -4.73 -4.16 -5.99
N PHE A 41 -3.95 -5.11 -5.50
CA PHE A 41 -3.92 -6.43 -6.13
C PHE A 41 -4.23 -7.50 -5.10
N TYR A 42 -4.76 -8.60 -5.53
CA TYR A 42 -4.99 -9.72 -4.66
C TYR A 42 -4.12 -10.88 -5.14
N ASP A 43 -3.34 -11.41 -4.25
CA ASP A 43 -2.48 -12.54 -4.57
C ASP A 43 -3.13 -13.77 -3.96
N ALA A 44 -3.73 -14.59 -4.78
CA ALA A 44 -4.47 -15.75 -4.29
C ALA A 44 -3.59 -16.82 -3.69
N GLU A 45 -2.38 -16.94 -4.17
CA GLU A 45 -1.49 -17.94 -3.64
C GLU A 45 -1.05 -17.64 -2.23
N GLU A 46 -0.75 -16.41 -1.96
CA GLU A 46 -0.30 -16.04 -0.64
C GLU A 46 -1.45 -15.53 0.22
N ASP A 47 -2.62 -15.35 -0.38
CA ASP A 47 -3.78 -14.85 0.32
C ASP A 47 -3.47 -13.51 0.94
N VAL A 48 -2.97 -12.60 0.15
CA VAL A 48 -2.65 -11.26 0.63
C VAL A 48 -3.15 -10.21 -0.33
N ILE A 49 -3.29 -9.00 0.16
CA ILE A 49 -3.65 -7.87 -0.66
C ILE A 49 -2.43 -7.01 -0.77
N VAL A 50 -2.09 -6.62 -1.97
CA VAL A 50 -0.90 -5.83 -2.23
C VAL A 50 -1.31 -4.44 -2.68
N LEU A 51 -0.77 -3.44 -2.04
CA LEU A 51 -1.00 -2.07 -2.43
C LEU A 51 0.28 -1.55 -3.03
N LYS A 52 0.23 -1.27 -4.31
CA LYS A 52 1.42 -0.81 -4.98
C LYS A 52 1.27 0.63 -5.36
N LYS A 53 2.23 1.45 -5.00
CA LYS A 53 2.17 2.86 -5.31
C LYS A 53 2.21 3.04 -6.82
N GLN A 54 1.27 3.79 -7.34
CA GLN A 54 1.19 3.99 -8.76
C GLN A 54 2.28 4.92 -9.21
N GLU A 55 3.09 4.48 -10.16
CA GLU A 55 4.13 5.31 -10.64
C GLU A 55 3.75 5.89 -11.93
N ARG A 56 3.48 7.16 -12.03
CA ARG A 56 3.13 7.75 -13.22
C ARG A 56 4.28 8.41 -13.77
N LYS A 57 4.64 8.09 -14.87
CA LYS A 57 5.73 8.74 -15.46
C LYS A 57 5.30 10.02 -15.90
N GLU A 58 5.64 10.84 -15.90
CA GLU A 58 5.24 12.00 -16.19
C GLU A 58 5.12 12.35 -17.37
N GLU A 59 5.25 11.98 -17.90
CA GLU A 59 5.18 12.05 -18.86
C GLU A 59 4.33 12.13 -19.41
N ASP A 60 4.00 12.00 -19.28
CA ASP A 60 3.17 11.91 -19.70
C ASP A 60 2.76 12.85 -20.00
N LYS A 61 3.07 13.34 -20.13
CA LYS A 61 2.96 14.04 -20.36
C LYS A 61 2.76 14.19 -20.65
#